data_72f3027a4d4a29e60ca9cfd880b8555e
#
_entry.id   72f3027a4d4a29e60ca9cfd880b8555e
#
_cell.length_a   1.000
_cell.length_b   1.000
_cell.length_c   1.000
_cell.angle_alpha   90.00
_cell.angle_beta   90.00
_cell.angle_gamma   90.00
#
_symmetry.space_group_name_H-M   'P 1'
#
loop_
_entity.id
_entity.type
_entity.pdbx_description
1 polymer ?
#
loop_
_entity_poly.entity_id
_entity_poly.type
_entity_poly.pdbx_seq_one_letter_code
_entity_poly.pdbx_strand_id
1 'polypeptide(L)'
;MHDLNVIGCGPGGYASAIRASQLGGKVAVIEAADIGGTCVNRGCVPAKVWHKAASTLQSIRKGADFGIEAAEPKLNLKTIVERKNGVSGEIRMGMEGLLANNGVELIRGRAVFKGPQAVQVEGDTLKAKKFIIASGSSLAFPEVPGLKDAAMTTDDLLDMTKAPASILICRADFVEVEMANILNTFGCKVVLATDAPRILPKEDHDTSQR
;
A
#
# COMPACT_ATOMS: atom_id res chain seq x y z
N MET A 1 -7.18 -30.07 10.30
CA MET A 1 -6.04 -30.02 9.37
C MET A 1 -6.54 -29.47 8.04
N HIS A 2 -5.87 -28.45 7.48
CA HIS A 2 -6.18 -27.85 6.19
C HIS A 2 -5.43 -28.56 5.05
N ASP A 3 -5.93 -28.42 3.83
CA ASP A 3 -5.18 -28.76 2.64
C ASP A 3 -4.07 -27.73 2.37
N LEU A 4 -4.41 -26.45 2.64
CA LEU A 4 -3.49 -25.32 2.46
C LEU A 4 -3.65 -24.28 3.59
N ASN A 5 -2.53 -23.85 4.16
CA ASN A 5 -2.47 -22.60 4.93
C ASN A 5 -1.67 -21.55 4.16
N VAL A 6 -2.21 -20.33 4.06
CA VAL A 6 -1.56 -19.19 3.43
C VAL A 6 -1.12 -18.22 4.53
N ILE A 7 0.16 -17.85 4.53
CA ILE A 7 0.74 -16.94 5.53
C ILE A 7 0.84 -15.55 4.92
N GLY A 8 0.01 -14.63 5.41
CA GLY A 8 -0.18 -13.27 4.91
C GLY A 8 -1.40 -13.15 4.01
N CYS A 9 -2.22 -12.11 4.24
CA CYS A 9 -3.46 -11.80 3.52
C CYS A 9 -3.34 -10.56 2.64
N GLY A 10 -2.15 -10.31 2.10
CA GLY A 10 -1.92 -9.32 1.04
C GLY A 10 -2.35 -9.84 -0.34
N PRO A 11 -2.09 -9.10 -1.44
CA PRO A 11 -2.50 -9.49 -2.80
C PRO A 11 -2.07 -10.90 -3.21
N GLY A 12 -0.87 -11.34 -2.83
CA GLY A 12 -0.39 -12.70 -3.10
C GLY A 12 -1.11 -13.76 -2.27
N GLY A 13 -1.51 -13.42 -1.05
CA GLY A 13 -2.12 -14.37 -0.11
C GLY A 13 -3.61 -14.57 -0.34
N TYR A 14 -4.42 -13.50 -0.29
CA TYR A 14 -5.87 -13.67 -0.40
C TYR A 14 -6.30 -14.27 -1.74
N ALA A 15 -5.66 -13.85 -2.84
CA ALA A 15 -5.99 -14.37 -4.16
C ALA A 15 -5.69 -15.88 -4.28
N SER A 16 -4.52 -16.31 -3.76
CA SER A 16 -4.16 -17.73 -3.76
C SER A 16 -5.06 -18.57 -2.83
N ALA A 17 -5.43 -18.02 -1.67
CA ALA A 17 -6.34 -18.69 -0.74
C ALA A 17 -7.73 -18.91 -1.34
N ILE A 18 -8.31 -17.85 -1.93
CA ILE A 18 -9.62 -17.93 -2.62
C ILE A 18 -9.54 -18.94 -3.75
N ARG A 19 -8.51 -18.88 -4.59
CA ARG A 19 -8.38 -19.79 -5.73
C ARG A 19 -8.26 -21.24 -5.29
N ALA A 20 -7.48 -21.52 -4.25
CA ALA A 20 -7.35 -22.87 -3.71
C ALA A 20 -8.67 -23.41 -3.14
N SER A 21 -9.45 -22.55 -2.46
CA SER A 21 -10.77 -22.93 -1.97
C SER A 21 -11.75 -23.22 -3.10
N GLN A 22 -11.77 -22.39 -4.15
CA GLN A 22 -12.60 -22.64 -5.35
C GLN A 22 -12.27 -23.97 -6.06
N LEU A 23 -11.04 -24.46 -5.89
CA LEU A 23 -10.62 -25.77 -6.39
C LEU A 23 -10.96 -26.93 -5.43
N GLY A 24 -11.73 -26.66 -4.39
CA GLY A 24 -12.22 -27.66 -3.43
C GLY A 24 -11.31 -27.92 -2.23
N GLY A 25 -10.24 -27.12 -2.06
CA GLY A 25 -9.35 -27.25 -0.90
C GLY A 25 -9.97 -26.67 0.38
N LYS A 26 -9.69 -27.31 1.53
CA LYS A 26 -9.91 -26.71 2.84
C LYS A 26 -8.77 -25.76 3.15
N VAL A 27 -9.04 -24.44 3.14
CA VAL A 27 -8.01 -23.39 3.18
C VAL A 27 -8.18 -22.48 4.39
N ALA A 28 -7.06 -22.14 5.03
CA ALA A 28 -6.98 -21.02 5.97
C ALA A 28 -5.96 -19.99 5.48
N VAL A 29 -6.23 -18.71 5.75
CA VAL A 29 -5.28 -17.61 5.62
C VAL A 29 -4.96 -17.04 6.99
N ILE A 30 -3.68 -16.84 7.29
CA ILE A 30 -3.18 -16.36 8.57
C ILE A 30 -2.63 -14.95 8.37
N GLU A 31 -3.15 -13.96 9.10
CA GLU A 31 -2.75 -12.57 8.97
C GLU A 31 -2.42 -11.95 10.32
N ALA A 32 -1.21 -11.39 10.41
CA ALA A 32 -0.70 -10.80 11.64
C ALA A 32 -1.14 -9.35 11.88
N ALA A 33 -1.67 -8.70 10.85
CA ALA A 33 -2.07 -7.29 10.87
C ALA A 33 -3.42 -7.11 10.16
N ASP A 34 -3.58 -6.02 9.42
CA ASP A 34 -4.76 -5.77 8.60
C ASP A 34 -4.73 -6.54 7.29
N ILE A 35 -5.85 -7.17 6.94
CA ILE A 35 -6.01 -7.84 5.64
C ILE A 35 -5.85 -6.85 4.49
N GLY A 36 -5.47 -7.37 3.33
CA GLY A 36 -5.18 -6.56 2.15
C GLY A 36 -3.70 -6.17 2.02
N GLY A 37 -2.90 -6.38 3.09
CA GLY A 37 -1.46 -6.15 3.10
C GLY A 37 -1.08 -4.70 2.74
N THR A 38 0.12 -4.51 2.22
CA THR A 38 0.64 -3.19 1.86
C THR A 38 -0.26 -2.47 0.84
N CYS A 39 -0.76 -3.17 -0.17
CA CYS A 39 -1.54 -2.54 -1.23
C CYS A 39 -2.81 -1.81 -0.70
N VAL A 40 -3.59 -2.46 0.15
CA VAL A 40 -4.84 -1.88 0.68
C VAL A 40 -4.57 -0.87 1.78
N ASN A 41 -3.58 -1.11 2.61
CA ASN A 41 -3.41 -0.36 3.85
C ASN A 41 -2.38 0.76 3.78
N ARG A 42 -1.32 0.61 2.96
CA ARG A 42 -0.14 1.51 2.98
C ARG A 42 0.44 1.84 1.60
N GLY A 43 -0.17 1.33 0.51
CA GLY A 43 0.37 1.48 -0.85
C GLY A 43 -0.68 1.90 -1.86
N CYS A 44 -1.09 0.97 -2.72
CA CYS A 44 -1.91 1.22 -3.92
C CYS A 44 -3.18 2.03 -3.62
N VAL A 45 -3.98 1.60 -2.65
CA VAL A 45 -5.27 2.24 -2.34
C VAL A 45 -5.05 3.63 -1.72
N PRO A 46 -4.23 3.80 -0.68
CA PRO A 46 -3.86 5.11 -0.15
C PRO A 46 -3.32 6.06 -1.21
N ALA A 47 -2.35 5.63 -2.01
CA ALA A 47 -1.76 6.45 -3.06
C ALA A 47 -2.79 6.89 -4.10
N LYS A 48 -3.72 6.00 -4.52
CA LYS A 48 -4.79 6.35 -5.46
C LYS A 48 -5.76 7.39 -4.91
N VAL A 49 -6.07 7.36 -3.62
CA VAL A 49 -6.92 8.40 -2.99
C VAL A 49 -6.20 9.75 -3.04
N TRP A 50 -4.92 9.79 -2.71
CA TRP A 50 -4.10 11.00 -2.78
C TRP A 50 -3.94 11.50 -4.23
N HIS A 51 -3.65 10.60 -5.16
CA HIS A 51 -3.56 10.93 -6.58
C HIS A 51 -4.89 11.49 -7.12
N LYS A 52 -6.04 10.90 -6.71
CA LYS A 52 -7.36 11.42 -7.12
C LYS A 52 -7.61 12.82 -6.56
N ALA A 53 -7.20 13.11 -5.34
CA ALA A 53 -7.27 14.46 -4.78
C ALA A 53 -6.40 15.45 -5.58
N ALA A 54 -5.16 15.06 -5.91
CA ALA A 54 -4.25 15.87 -6.70
C ALA A 54 -4.80 16.13 -8.11
N SER A 55 -5.27 15.09 -8.81
CA SER A 55 -5.86 15.24 -10.15
C SER A 55 -7.11 16.10 -10.16
N THR A 56 -7.95 16.01 -9.10
CA THR A 56 -9.12 16.86 -8.95
C THR A 56 -8.71 18.32 -8.76
N LEU A 57 -7.71 18.58 -7.93
CA LEU A 57 -7.16 19.92 -7.72
C LEU A 57 -6.60 20.53 -9.01
N GLN A 58 -5.86 19.75 -9.80
CA GLN A 58 -5.37 20.17 -11.11
C GLN A 58 -6.50 20.46 -12.10
N SER A 59 -7.55 19.62 -12.11
CA SER A 59 -8.73 19.83 -12.98
C SER A 59 -9.44 21.14 -12.66
N ILE A 60 -9.60 21.47 -11.38
CA ILE A 60 -10.22 22.75 -10.96
C ILE A 60 -9.34 23.93 -11.44
N ARG A 61 -8.02 23.87 -11.24
CA ARG A 61 -7.09 24.93 -11.67
C ARG A 61 -7.05 25.14 -13.18
N LYS A 62 -7.22 24.06 -13.94
CA LYS A 62 -7.26 24.07 -15.40
C LYS A 62 -8.66 24.34 -15.98
N GLY A 63 -9.68 24.54 -15.14
CA GLY A 63 -11.05 24.78 -15.57
C GLY A 63 -11.19 25.95 -16.54
N ALA A 64 -10.40 27.01 -16.35
CA ALA A 64 -10.41 28.19 -17.21
C ALA A 64 -10.07 27.89 -18.68
N ASP A 65 -9.22 26.89 -18.94
CA ASP A 65 -8.90 26.43 -20.30
C ASP A 65 -10.14 25.90 -21.05
N PHE A 66 -11.17 25.54 -20.30
CA PHE A 66 -12.46 25.02 -20.82
C PHE A 66 -13.63 25.98 -20.58
N GLY A 67 -13.35 27.25 -20.22
CA GLY A 67 -14.38 28.25 -19.93
C GLY A 67 -15.07 28.07 -18.57
N ILE A 68 -14.49 27.32 -17.65
CA ILE A 68 -15.02 27.11 -16.30
C ILE A 68 -14.21 27.94 -15.31
N GLU A 69 -14.80 29.01 -14.81
CA GLU A 69 -14.19 29.85 -13.79
C GLU A 69 -14.48 29.29 -12.39
N ALA A 70 -13.43 29.11 -11.59
CA ALA A 70 -13.51 28.68 -10.19
C ALA A 70 -12.57 29.51 -9.33
N ALA A 71 -12.94 29.72 -8.07
CA ALA A 71 -12.03 30.30 -7.08
C ALA A 71 -10.88 29.33 -6.80
N GLU A 72 -9.71 29.88 -6.37
CA GLU A 72 -8.55 29.04 -6.00
C GLU A 72 -8.96 28.04 -4.90
N PRO A 73 -8.83 26.75 -5.18
CA PRO A 73 -9.27 25.72 -4.25
C PRO A 73 -8.35 25.63 -3.03
N LYS A 74 -8.95 25.42 -1.86
CA LYS A 74 -8.21 25.18 -0.60
C LYS A 74 -8.07 23.69 -0.35
N LEU A 75 -6.84 23.24 -0.16
CA LEU A 75 -6.52 21.85 0.17
C LEU A 75 -6.73 21.59 1.66
N ASN A 76 -7.42 20.49 2.00
CA ASN A 76 -7.56 19.98 3.36
C ASN A 76 -7.03 18.53 3.42
N LEU A 77 -5.78 18.37 3.83
CA LEU A 77 -5.13 17.05 3.92
C LEU A 77 -5.79 16.13 4.95
N LYS A 78 -6.31 16.68 6.06
CA LYS A 78 -7.00 15.89 7.07
C LYS A 78 -8.19 15.15 6.45
N THR A 79 -9.01 15.84 5.65
CA THR A 79 -10.14 15.22 4.93
C THR A 79 -9.68 14.16 3.92
N ILE A 80 -8.53 14.36 3.26
CA ILE A 80 -7.97 13.36 2.33
C ILE A 80 -7.54 12.10 3.09
N VAL A 81 -6.89 12.26 4.25
CA VAL A 81 -6.48 11.14 5.11
C VAL A 81 -7.71 10.39 5.66
N GLU A 82 -8.72 11.11 6.13
CA GLU A 82 -9.98 10.50 6.58
C GLU A 82 -10.65 9.69 5.47
N ARG A 83 -10.73 10.25 4.25
CA ARG A 83 -11.25 9.54 3.07
C ARG A 83 -10.41 8.31 2.74
N LYS A 84 -9.08 8.42 2.75
CA LYS A 84 -8.15 7.31 2.53
C LYS A 84 -8.42 6.17 3.52
N ASN A 85 -8.54 6.49 4.80
CA ASN A 85 -8.82 5.50 5.85
C ASN A 85 -10.19 4.84 5.66
N GLY A 86 -11.21 5.61 5.30
CA GLY A 86 -12.54 5.10 4.98
C GLY A 86 -12.51 4.11 3.82
N VAL A 87 -11.91 4.48 2.69
CA VAL A 87 -11.81 3.61 1.49
C VAL A 87 -11.05 2.32 1.81
N SER A 88 -9.90 2.42 2.51
CA SER A 88 -9.16 1.22 2.93
C SER A 88 -9.98 0.33 3.86
N GLY A 89 -10.76 0.93 4.78
CA GLY A 89 -11.66 0.21 5.67
C GLY A 89 -12.77 -0.55 4.93
N GLU A 90 -13.42 0.11 3.99
CA GLU A 90 -14.46 -0.52 3.15
C GLU A 90 -13.91 -1.71 2.34
N ILE A 91 -12.71 -1.56 1.77
CA ILE A 91 -12.05 -2.64 1.02
C ILE A 91 -11.71 -3.80 1.95
N ARG A 92 -11.18 -3.55 3.18
CA ARG A 92 -10.92 -4.61 4.15
C ARG A 92 -12.17 -5.40 4.49
N MET A 93 -13.28 -4.72 4.79
CA MET A 93 -14.57 -5.38 5.07
C MET A 93 -15.05 -6.22 3.87
N GLY A 94 -14.95 -5.68 2.66
CA GLY A 94 -15.29 -6.42 1.44
C GLY A 94 -14.42 -7.66 1.24
N MET A 95 -13.14 -7.59 1.57
CA MET A 95 -12.21 -8.73 1.49
C MET A 95 -12.51 -9.80 2.54
N GLU A 96 -12.89 -9.42 3.76
CA GLU A 96 -13.35 -10.39 4.78
C GLU A 96 -14.59 -11.16 4.29
N GLY A 97 -15.57 -10.43 3.76
CA GLY A 97 -16.74 -11.05 3.14
C GLY A 97 -16.40 -11.96 1.96
N LEU A 98 -15.44 -11.55 1.13
CA LEU A 98 -14.99 -12.35 -0.01
C LEU A 98 -14.31 -13.65 0.42
N LEU A 99 -13.46 -13.62 1.45
CA LEU A 99 -12.85 -14.81 2.03
C LEU A 99 -13.91 -15.75 2.60
N ALA A 100 -14.82 -15.22 3.41
CA ALA A 100 -15.90 -15.99 4.03
C ALA A 100 -16.82 -16.65 2.99
N ASN A 101 -17.23 -15.90 1.96
CA ASN A 101 -18.08 -16.40 0.88
C ASN A 101 -17.40 -17.50 0.03
N ASN A 102 -16.08 -17.54 0.02
CA ASN A 102 -15.32 -18.62 -0.63
C ASN A 102 -14.92 -19.73 0.36
N GLY A 103 -15.44 -19.74 1.60
CA GLY A 103 -15.14 -20.78 2.58
C GLY A 103 -13.68 -20.79 3.07
N VAL A 104 -12.96 -19.67 2.95
CA VAL A 104 -11.60 -19.52 3.47
C VAL A 104 -11.67 -19.08 4.92
N GLU A 105 -11.04 -19.85 5.81
CA GLU A 105 -10.93 -19.49 7.22
C GLU A 105 -9.87 -18.39 7.43
N LEU A 106 -10.27 -17.25 8.00
CA LEU A 106 -9.35 -16.17 8.37
C LEU A 106 -8.91 -16.33 9.81
N ILE A 107 -7.60 -16.53 10.03
CA ILE A 107 -6.98 -16.69 11.34
C ILE A 107 -6.11 -15.46 11.62
N ARG A 108 -6.40 -14.75 12.69
CA ARG A 108 -5.63 -13.59 13.13
C ARG A 108 -4.46 -14.02 13.97
N GLY A 109 -3.27 -13.47 13.71
CA GLY A 109 -2.06 -13.68 14.47
C GLY A 109 -0.83 -13.94 13.61
N ARG A 110 0.32 -13.96 14.27
CA ARG A 110 1.62 -14.18 13.62
C ARG A 110 1.94 -15.67 13.55
N ALA A 111 2.13 -16.17 12.34
CA ALA A 111 2.52 -17.57 12.11
C ALA A 111 4.03 -17.78 12.32
N VAL A 112 4.37 -18.82 13.07
CA VAL A 112 5.75 -19.28 13.27
C VAL A 112 5.82 -20.77 12.96
N PHE A 113 6.67 -21.18 12.02
CA PHE A 113 6.85 -22.59 11.69
C PHE A 113 7.39 -23.40 12.87
N LYS A 114 6.78 -24.54 13.14
CA LYS A 114 7.20 -25.55 14.11
C LYS A 114 7.63 -26.86 13.44
N GLY A 115 7.53 -26.91 12.13
CA GLY A 115 7.89 -28.05 11.30
C GLY A 115 7.31 -27.91 9.90
N PRO A 116 7.57 -28.85 8.99
CA PRO A 116 7.17 -28.72 7.59
C PRO A 116 5.65 -28.72 7.35
N GLN A 117 4.87 -29.19 8.33
CA GLN A 117 3.40 -29.27 8.22
C GLN A 117 2.66 -28.57 9.38
N ALA A 118 3.36 -27.73 10.17
CA ALA A 118 2.79 -27.09 11.33
C ALA A 118 3.31 -25.65 11.50
N VAL A 119 2.40 -24.75 11.79
CA VAL A 119 2.69 -23.40 12.28
C VAL A 119 2.00 -23.16 13.62
N GLN A 120 2.61 -22.35 14.45
CA GLN A 120 2.01 -21.84 15.68
C GLN A 120 1.49 -20.43 15.43
N VAL A 121 0.26 -20.14 15.91
CA VAL A 121 -0.37 -18.81 15.84
C VAL A 121 -1.01 -18.58 17.20
N GLU A 122 -0.62 -17.53 17.91
CA GLU A 122 -1.16 -17.13 19.22
C GLU A 122 -1.27 -18.28 20.25
N GLY A 123 -0.34 -19.24 20.20
CA GLY A 123 -0.34 -20.41 21.09
C GLY A 123 -0.92 -21.68 20.47
N ASP A 124 -1.80 -21.57 19.50
CA ASP A 124 -2.42 -22.70 18.83
C ASP A 124 -1.54 -23.28 17.71
N THR A 125 -1.57 -24.59 17.53
CA THR A 125 -0.85 -25.27 16.44
C THR A 125 -1.79 -25.60 15.30
N LEU A 126 -1.55 -24.99 14.16
CA LEU A 126 -2.31 -25.21 12.91
C LEU A 126 -1.51 -26.13 11.98
N LYS A 127 -2.17 -27.20 11.53
CA LYS A 127 -1.58 -28.18 10.60
C LYS A 127 -2.17 -28.04 9.20
N ALA A 128 -1.32 -28.14 8.19
CA ALA A 128 -1.74 -28.20 6.79
C ALA A 128 -0.84 -29.14 5.97
N LYS A 129 -1.37 -29.66 4.87
CA LYS A 129 -0.58 -30.45 3.91
C LYS A 129 0.44 -29.60 3.16
N LYS A 130 0.08 -28.32 2.87
CA LYS A 130 0.90 -27.36 2.11
C LYS A 130 0.80 -25.96 2.74
N PHE A 131 1.81 -25.15 2.46
CA PHE A 131 1.86 -23.75 2.85
C PHE A 131 2.21 -22.85 1.65
N ILE A 132 1.58 -21.69 1.57
CA ILE A 132 2.01 -20.56 0.74
C ILE A 132 2.52 -19.49 1.68
N ILE A 133 3.76 -19.04 1.47
CA ILE A 133 4.36 -17.93 2.21
C ILE A 133 4.18 -16.67 1.39
N ALA A 134 3.24 -15.81 1.82
CA ALA A 134 2.91 -14.53 1.21
C ALA A 134 3.03 -13.39 2.24
N SER A 135 4.02 -13.50 3.12
CA SER A 135 4.24 -12.61 4.28
C SER A 135 4.66 -11.18 3.92
N GLY A 136 4.91 -10.91 2.64
CA GLY A 136 5.33 -9.59 2.16
C GLY A 136 6.76 -9.23 2.53
N SER A 137 7.01 -7.92 2.67
CA SER A 137 8.30 -7.35 2.98
C SER A 137 8.17 -6.18 3.97
N SER A 138 9.26 -5.81 4.59
CA SER A 138 9.38 -4.64 5.45
C SER A 138 10.20 -3.57 4.76
N LEU A 139 9.95 -2.31 5.12
CA LEU A 139 10.79 -1.20 4.68
C LEU A 139 12.20 -1.35 5.22
N ALA A 140 13.19 -1.21 4.35
CA ALA A 140 14.60 -1.17 4.72
C ALA A 140 15.13 0.26 4.52
N PHE A 141 15.77 0.80 5.55
CA PHE A 141 16.49 2.06 5.43
C PHE A 141 17.93 1.80 4.95
N PRO A 142 18.46 2.65 4.05
CA PRO A 142 19.89 2.65 3.75
C PRO A 142 20.72 2.92 5.01
N GLU A 143 21.93 2.35 5.07
CA GLU A 143 22.87 2.58 6.17
C GLU A 143 23.56 3.95 6.03
N VAL A 144 22.77 5.02 6.17
CA VAL A 144 23.24 6.42 6.19
C VAL A 144 23.08 6.95 7.61
N PRO A 145 24.15 7.43 8.24
CA PRO A 145 24.07 7.95 9.60
C PRO A 145 23.02 9.05 9.76
N GLY A 146 22.13 8.90 10.74
CA GLY A 146 21.04 9.84 11.04
C GLY A 146 19.82 9.77 10.11
N LEU A 147 19.86 9.03 9.01
CA LEU A 147 18.74 8.95 8.06
C LEU A 147 17.49 8.40 8.71
N LYS A 148 17.61 7.31 9.45
CA LYS A 148 16.46 6.64 10.08
C LYS A 148 15.70 7.54 11.06
N ASP A 149 16.39 8.45 11.73
CA ASP A 149 15.82 9.36 12.72
C ASP A 149 15.24 10.63 12.08
N ALA A 150 15.74 11.00 10.89
CA ALA A 150 15.35 12.22 10.18
C ALA A 150 14.35 11.97 9.04
N ALA A 151 14.28 10.75 8.51
CA ALA A 151 13.46 10.44 7.35
C ALA A 151 12.03 10.04 7.76
N MET A 152 11.11 10.51 6.95
CA MET A 152 9.72 10.08 6.90
C MET A 152 9.58 8.95 5.89
N THR A 153 8.75 7.96 6.19
CA THR A 153 8.40 6.88 5.26
C THR A 153 7.20 7.27 4.39
N THR A 154 6.91 6.47 3.35
CA THR A 154 5.66 6.64 2.59
C THR A 154 4.41 6.42 3.45
N ASP A 155 4.49 5.57 4.46
CA ASP A 155 3.38 5.34 5.40
C ASP A 155 3.09 6.62 6.20
N ASP A 156 4.15 7.24 6.76
CA ASP A 156 4.04 8.50 7.50
C ASP A 156 3.53 9.64 6.61
N LEU A 157 4.01 9.68 5.36
CA LEU A 157 3.60 10.68 4.38
C LEU A 157 2.10 10.58 4.07
N LEU A 158 1.58 9.38 3.84
CA LEU A 158 0.18 9.14 3.52
C LEU A 158 -0.78 9.37 4.71
N ASP A 159 -0.25 9.49 5.92
CA ASP A 159 -0.99 9.86 7.14
C ASP A 159 -0.82 11.34 7.54
N MET A 160 -0.04 12.08 6.78
CA MET A 160 0.25 13.48 7.05
C MET A 160 -0.98 14.37 6.86
N THR A 161 -1.31 15.16 7.87
CA THR A 161 -2.48 16.06 7.86
C THR A 161 -2.14 17.51 7.48
N LYS A 162 -0.84 17.82 7.31
CA LYS A 162 -0.34 19.14 6.92
C LYS A 162 0.83 18.99 5.96
N ALA A 163 0.72 19.57 4.78
CA ALA A 163 1.80 19.55 3.79
C ALA A 163 2.99 20.40 4.28
N PRO A 164 4.23 19.89 4.14
CA PRO A 164 5.41 20.69 4.39
C PRO A 164 5.60 21.73 3.27
N ALA A 165 6.27 22.85 3.57
CA ALA A 165 6.61 23.84 2.56
C ALA A 165 7.57 23.28 1.50
N SER A 166 8.45 22.36 1.91
CA SER A 166 9.38 21.67 1.01
C SER A 166 9.69 20.27 1.52
N ILE A 167 10.05 19.38 0.59
CA ILE A 167 10.43 17.99 0.88
C ILE A 167 11.54 17.53 -0.06
N LEU A 168 12.49 16.80 0.49
CA LEU A 168 13.48 16.03 -0.25
C LEU A 168 13.03 14.57 -0.28
N ILE A 169 12.89 14.01 -1.47
CA ILE A 169 12.56 12.59 -1.68
C ILE A 169 13.82 11.89 -2.18
N CYS A 170 14.27 10.89 -1.44
CA CYS A 170 15.44 10.09 -1.78
C CYS A 170 15.01 8.89 -2.63
N ARG A 171 15.71 8.67 -3.75
CA ARG A 171 15.41 7.77 -4.86
C ARG A 171 14.44 8.41 -5.87
N ALA A 172 14.28 7.76 -7.01
CA ALA A 172 13.40 8.25 -8.08
C ALA A 172 12.84 7.08 -8.91
N ASP A 173 12.39 6.04 -8.22
CA ASP A 173 11.61 4.94 -8.80
C ASP A 173 10.12 5.35 -8.82
N PHE A 174 9.22 4.50 -9.25
CA PHE A 174 7.82 4.85 -9.52
C PHE A 174 7.07 5.41 -8.30
N VAL A 175 7.34 4.91 -7.08
CA VAL A 175 6.68 5.40 -5.85
C VAL A 175 7.10 6.84 -5.54
N GLU A 176 8.40 7.11 -5.61
CA GLU A 176 8.95 8.42 -5.30
C GLU A 176 8.50 9.48 -6.32
N VAL A 177 8.46 9.11 -7.61
CA VAL A 177 7.98 9.99 -8.67
C VAL A 177 6.49 10.29 -8.52
N GLU A 178 5.67 9.28 -8.19
CA GLU A 178 4.24 9.46 -7.93
C GLU A 178 4.01 10.41 -6.75
N MET A 179 4.70 10.18 -5.63
CA MET A 179 4.59 11.03 -4.44
C MET A 179 5.09 12.46 -4.71
N ALA A 180 6.17 12.60 -5.48
CA ALA A 180 6.68 13.91 -5.90
C ALA A 180 5.64 14.70 -6.69
N ASN A 181 4.98 14.07 -7.66
CA ASN A 181 3.94 14.68 -8.46
C ASN A 181 2.73 15.12 -7.61
N ILE A 182 2.27 14.24 -6.71
CA ILE A 182 1.15 14.52 -5.80
C ILE A 182 1.49 15.71 -4.90
N LEU A 183 2.63 15.68 -4.22
CA LEU A 183 3.04 16.73 -3.29
C LEU A 183 3.30 18.07 -3.99
N ASN A 184 3.91 18.05 -5.17
CA ASN A 184 4.09 19.25 -5.97
C ASN A 184 2.75 19.86 -6.36
N THR A 185 1.77 19.04 -6.74
CA THR A 185 0.39 19.49 -7.03
C THR A 185 -0.26 20.12 -5.80
N PHE A 186 0.03 19.62 -4.61
CA PHE A 186 -0.43 20.19 -3.34
C PHE A 186 0.29 21.48 -2.93
N GLY A 187 1.27 21.94 -3.72
CA GLY A 187 1.99 23.18 -3.49
C GLY A 187 3.29 23.03 -2.68
N CYS A 188 3.75 21.81 -2.46
CA CYS A 188 5.02 21.52 -1.82
C CYS A 188 6.18 21.78 -2.80
N LYS A 189 7.27 22.42 -2.36
CA LYS A 189 8.51 22.44 -3.14
C LYS A 189 9.19 21.08 -3.01
N VAL A 190 9.21 20.31 -4.11
CA VAL A 190 9.76 18.95 -4.11
C VAL A 190 11.13 18.92 -4.77
N VAL A 191 12.06 18.21 -4.15
CA VAL A 191 13.37 17.87 -4.73
C VAL A 191 13.48 16.34 -4.71
N LEU A 192 13.78 15.75 -5.87
CA LEU A 192 14.14 14.33 -6.01
C LEU A 192 15.67 14.20 -6.02
N ALA A 193 16.22 13.35 -5.14
CA ALA A 193 17.63 13.01 -5.12
C ALA A 193 17.80 11.51 -5.40
N THR A 194 18.61 11.18 -6.39
CA THR A 194 18.90 9.79 -6.79
C THR A 194 20.36 9.64 -7.18
N ASP A 195 20.91 8.47 -6.93
CA ASP A 195 22.23 8.03 -7.41
C ASP A 195 22.14 7.41 -8.82
N ALA A 196 20.92 7.18 -9.33
CA ALA A 196 20.70 6.69 -10.68
C ALA A 196 20.89 7.81 -11.73
N PRO A 197 21.30 7.48 -12.96
CA PRO A 197 21.55 8.47 -14.01
C PRO A 197 20.28 9.21 -14.48
N ARG A 198 19.11 8.72 -14.14
CA ARG A 198 17.80 9.29 -14.50
C ARG A 198 16.72 8.87 -13.50
N ILE A 199 15.58 9.57 -13.49
CA ILE A 199 14.37 9.10 -12.81
C ILE A 199 13.81 7.87 -13.50
N LEU A 200 13.05 7.03 -12.81
CA LEU A 200 12.46 5.80 -13.32
C LEU A 200 13.51 4.93 -14.05
N PRO A 201 14.62 4.57 -13.39
CA PRO A 201 15.81 4.01 -14.07
C PRO A 201 15.56 2.64 -14.71
N LYS A 202 14.50 1.94 -14.29
CA LYS A 202 14.10 0.62 -14.82
C LYS A 202 13.09 0.68 -15.95
N GLU A 203 12.51 1.86 -16.19
CA GLU A 203 11.51 2.06 -17.23
C GLU A 203 12.18 2.45 -18.55
N ASP A 204 11.38 2.49 -19.63
CA ASP A 204 11.85 2.94 -20.94
C ASP A 204 12.40 4.37 -20.89
N HIS A 205 13.41 4.64 -21.71
CA HIS A 205 14.08 5.93 -21.76
C HIS A 205 13.11 7.08 -22.04
N ASP A 206 12.17 6.88 -22.96
CA ASP A 206 11.16 7.89 -23.32
C ASP A 206 10.20 8.19 -22.14
N THR A 207 9.87 7.20 -21.33
CA THR A 207 9.06 7.38 -20.12
C THR A 207 9.80 8.22 -19.07
N SER A 208 11.10 8.02 -18.97
CA SER A 208 11.95 8.75 -18.04
C SER A 208 12.21 10.21 -18.44
N GLN A 209 12.11 10.54 -19.73
CA GLN A 209 12.34 11.90 -20.25
C GLN A 209 11.10 12.81 -20.22
N ARG A 210 9.91 12.26 -20.13
CA ARG A 210 8.63 12.98 -20.04
C ARG A 210 8.31 13.45 -18.64
#